data_330d177c2fb4476eedff796dd359abed
#
_entry.id   330d177c2fb4476eedff796dd359abed
#
_cell.length_a   1.000
_cell.length_b   1.000
_cell.length_c   1.000
_cell.angle_alpha   90.00
_cell.angle_beta   90.00
_cell.angle_gamma   90.00
#
_symmetry.space_group_name_H-M   'P 1'
#
loop_
_entity.id
_entity.type
_entity.pdbx_description
1 polymer ?
#
loop_
_entity_poly.entity_id
_entity_poly.type
_entity_poly.pdbx_seq_one_letter_code
_entity_poly.pdbx_strand_id
1 'polypeptide(L)'
;MSNVDEGTKIYTPFTLKLYDWWVLSISNSYAWHCPTKEILLPYFLQNLRPNHLDIGVGTGYYLAKAPANYNISLMDLNKASLKTASARIGKARIRYEVQHNVFESYPEELHGKFDSISMYYLLHCLPGAMVDKGVVIKNVKAALTKDGILYGATILGDGVMHNSFSSKLMRIYNHKGIFSNMSDSEEGLKNGPFFALIRRHPTNTGAFDSFFEPRLNRIGIMPPSLRPFSHFCIR
;
A
#
# COMPACT_ATOMS: atom_id res chain seq x y z
N MET A 1 2.79 -20.54 -13.67
CA MET A 1 3.89 -19.70 -13.11
C MET A 1 3.56 -18.29 -13.48
N SER A 2 3.19 -17.47 -12.50
CA SER A 2 2.47 -16.22 -12.67
C SER A 2 3.44 -15.06 -13.00
N ASN A 3 2.96 -14.08 -13.77
CA ASN A 3 3.64 -12.83 -14.19
C ASN A 3 4.18 -11.93 -13.05
N VAL A 4 4.22 -12.42 -11.82
CA VAL A 4 4.74 -11.67 -10.65
C VAL A 4 6.25 -11.43 -10.76
N ASP A 5 6.99 -12.37 -11.40
CA ASP A 5 8.44 -12.26 -11.56
C ASP A 5 8.89 -11.16 -12.54
N GLU A 6 8.06 -10.75 -13.49
CA GLU A 6 8.43 -9.71 -14.46
C GLU A 6 8.43 -8.31 -13.83
N GLY A 7 7.50 -8.02 -12.94
CA GLY A 7 7.44 -6.74 -12.23
C GLY A 7 8.62 -6.50 -11.28
N THR A 8 9.24 -7.56 -10.75
CA THR A 8 10.34 -7.45 -9.79
C THR A 8 11.70 -7.12 -10.43
N LYS A 9 11.88 -7.40 -11.72
CA LYS A 9 13.16 -7.17 -12.44
C LYS A 9 13.56 -5.71 -12.59
N ILE A 10 12.63 -4.79 -12.41
CA ILE A 10 12.86 -3.34 -12.62
C ILE A 10 13.48 -2.68 -11.39
N TYR A 11 13.43 -3.29 -10.22
CA TYR A 11 13.88 -2.70 -8.96
C TYR A 11 15.34 -3.04 -8.63
N THR A 12 16.28 -2.29 -9.23
CA THR A 12 17.68 -2.28 -8.79
C THR A 12 17.92 -1.20 -7.74
N PRO A 13 19.02 -1.23 -6.95
CA PRO A 13 19.31 -0.17 -5.96
C PRO A 13 19.39 1.25 -6.55
N PHE A 14 19.80 1.38 -7.80
CA PHE A 14 19.84 2.67 -8.51
C PHE A 14 18.45 3.13 -8.94
N THR A 15 17.66 2.22 -9.52
CA THR A 15 16.27 2.52 -9.91
C THR A 15 15.39 2.83 -8.70
N LEU A 16 15.63 2.23 -7.53
CA LEU A 16 14.90 2.54 -6.30
C LEU A 16 15.17 3.96 -5.78
N LYS A 17 16.39 4.52 -5.94
CA LYS A 17 16.66 5.93 -5.59
C LYS A 17 15.97 6.92 -6.53
N LEU A 18 15.98 6.61 -7.82
CA LEU A 18 15.28 7.41 -8.84
C LEU A 18 13.75 7.29 -8.66
N TYR A 19 13.27 6.13 -8.19
CA TYR A 19 11.89 5.86 -7.83
C TYR A 19 11.37 6.84 -6.77
N ASP A 20 12.10 7.08 -5.69
CA ASP A 20 11.67 8.03 -4.64
C ASP A 20 11.42 9.42 -5.24
N TRP A 21 12.34 9.92 -6.04
CA TRP A 21 12.20 11.23 -6.65
C TRP A 21 11.03 11.28 -7.64
N TRP A 22 10.94 10.30 -8.53
CA TRP A 22 9.91 10.26 -9.55
C TRP A 22 8.52 9.98 -8.96
N VAL A 23 8.37 8.91 -8.18
CA VAL A 23 7.08 8.47 -7.67
C VAL A 23 6.61 9.38 -6.54
N LEU A 24 7.47 9.58 -5.51
CA LEU A 24 7.04 10.28 -4.31
C LEU A 24 6.94 11.79 -4.48
N SER A 25 7.64 12.39 -5.45
CA SER A 25 7.60 13.84 -5.67
C SER A 25 6.78 14.22 -6.89
N ILE A 26 7.08 13.65 -8.07
CA ILE A 26 6.47 14.07 -9.33
C ILE A 26 5.13 13.35 -9.57
N SER A 27 5.16 12.02 -9.61
CA SER A 27 3.98 11.22 -9.95
C SER A 27 2.85 11.43 -8.94
N ASN A 28 3.16 11.38 -7.64
CA ASN A 28 2.16 11.56 -6.59
C ASN A 28 1.51 12.95 -6.62
N SER A 29 2.28 13.99 -6.85
CA SER A 29 1.74 15.36 -6.85
C SER A 29 0.96 15.70 -8.11
N TYR A 30 1.47 15.34 -9.28
CA TYR A 30 0.94 15.83 -10.57
C TYR A 30 0.07 14.81 -11.30
N ALA A 31 0.35 13.50 -11.21
CA ALA A 31 -0.49 12.49 -11.83
C ALA A 31 -1.64 12.06 -10.90
N TRP A 32 -1.32 11.70 -9.66
CA TRP A 32 -2.28 11.10 -8.74
C TRP A 32 -2.95 12.10 -7.82
N HIS A 33 -2.54 13.38 -7.84
CA HIS A 33 -3.06 14.44 -6.95
C HIS A 33 -3.05 14.04 -5.47
N CYS A 34 -2.00 13.30 -5.07
CA CYS A 34 -1.80 12.84 -3.72
C CYS A 34 -0.38 13.10 -3.24
N PRO A 35 -0.05 14.36 -2.91
CA PRO A 35 1.28 14.73 -2.47
C PRO A 35 1.73 13.90 -1.26
N THR A 36 2.95 13.34 -1.37
CA THR A 36 3.49 12.41 -0.37
C THR A 36 3.61 13.04 1.01
N LYS A 37 4.15 14.25 1.10
CA LYS A 37 4.44 14.91 2.39
C LYS A 37 3.18 15.42 3.08
N GLU A 38 2.21 15.89 2.31
CA GLU A 38 1.00 16.54 2.79
C GLU A 38 -0.13 15.55 3.08
N ILE A 39 -0.15 14.42 2.38
CA ILE A 39 -1.26 13.44 2.46
C ILE A 39 -0.77 12.07 2.90
N LEU A 40 0.08 11.42 2.09
CA LEU A 40 0.42 10.01 2.31
C LEU A 40 1.22 9.77 3.58
N LEU A 41 2.23 10.60 3.84
CA LEU A 41 3.08 10.45 5.02
C LEU A 41 2.33 10.72 6.33
N PRO A 42 1.53 11.80 6.47
CA PRO A 42 0.68 11.97 7.64
C PRO A 42 -0.29 10.82 7.87
N TYR A 43 -0.94 10.31 6.82
CA TYR A 43 -1.83 9.17 6.91
C TYR A 43 -1.11 7.89 7.32
N PHE A 44 0.10 7.65 6.80
CA PHE A 44 0.95 6.53 7.20
C PHE A 44 1.26 6.60 8.71
N LEU A 45 1.78 7.74 9.17
CA LEU A 45 2.19 7.90 10.56
C LEU A 45 1.03 7.87 11.56
N GLN A 46 -0.16 8.34 11.16
CA GLN A 46 -1.36 8.32 11.99
C GLN A 46 -1.84 6.89 12.29
N ASN A 47 -1.66 5.97 11.34
CA ASN A 47 -2.10 4.58 11.45
C ASN A 47 -0.98 3.62 11.90
N LEU A 48 0.25 4.11 11.98
CA LEU A 48 1.38 3.31 12.41
C LEU A 48 1.28 2.98 13.91
N ARG A 49 1.55 1.71 14.27
CA ARG A 49 1.53 1.22 15.65
C ARG A 49 2.84 0.51 16.01
N PRO A 50 3.10 0.27 17.33
CA PRO A 50 4.41 -0.20 17.81
C PRO A 50 4.94 -1.48 17.17
N ASN A 51 4.10 -2.49 16.89
CA ASN A 51 4.50 -3.70 16.17
C ASN A 51 3.96 -3.63 14.74
N HIS A 52 4.79 -3.22 13.82
CA HIS A 52 4.38 -2.89 12.45
C HIS A 52 5.02 -3.81 11.41
N LEU A 53 4.21 -4.21 10.42
CA LEU A 53 4.66 -4.87 9.19
C LEU A 53 4.35 -3.98 7.98
N ASP A 54 5.36 -3.70 7.18
CA ASP A 54 5.17 -3.04 5.88
C ASP A 54 5.32 -4.07 4.75
N ILE A 55 4.34 -4.12 3.86
CA ILE A 55 4.27 -5.07 2.75
C ILE A 55 4.40 -4.32 1.43
N GLY A 56 5.38 -4.73 0.60
CA GLY A 56 5.77 -3.99 -0.59
C GLY A 56 6.59 -2.76 -0.21
N VAL A 57 7.66 -2.99 0.54
CA VAL A 57 8.43 -1.96 1.26
C VAL A 57 9.11 -0.92 0.37
N GLY A 58 9.33 -1.21 -0.92
CA GLY A 58 10.01 -0.33 -1.85
C GLY A 58 11.36 0.13 -1.33
N THR A 59 11.50 1.44 -1.08
CA THR A 59 12.73 2.04 -0.53
C THR A 59 12.71 2.25 0.99
N GLY A 60 11.61 1.92 1.67
CA GLY A 60 11.43 2.18 3.10
C GLY A 60 11.25 3.65 3.46
N TYR A 61 10.82 4.49 2.51
CA TYR A 61 10.69 5.95 2.69
C TYR A 61 9.80 6.32 3.88
N TYR A 62 8.61 5.74 3.97
CA TYR A 62 7.66 6.01 5.05
C TYR A 62 8.18 5.51 6.39
N LEU A 63 8.71 4.29 6.43
CA LEU A 63 9.23 3.64 7.64
C LEU A 63 10.43 4.37 8.25
N ALA A 64 11.26 5.03 7.43
CA ALA A 64 12.36 5.86 7.92
C ALA A 64 11.88 7.05 8.78
N LYS A 65 10.59 7.39 8.73
CA LYS A 65 9.95 8.45 9.54
C LYS A 65 9.22 7.89 10.77
N ALA A 66 9.19 6.57 10.94
CA ALA A 66 8.58 5.93 12.10
C ALA A 66 9.35 6.25 13.40
N PRO A 67 8.67 6.34 14.56
CA PRO A 67 9.30 6.50 15.86
C PRO A 67 10.39 5.46 16.11
N ALA A 68 11.48 5.86 16.77
CA ALA A 68 12.67 5.02 16.95
C ALA A 68 12.40 3.76 17.80
N ASN A 69 11.42 3.82 18.69
CA ASN A 69 11.04 2.74 19.61
C ASN A 69 10.03 1.75 19.03
N TYR A 70 9.66 1.87 17.74
CA TYR A 70 8.74 0.93 17.10
C TYR A 70 9.49 -0.26 16.52
N ASN A 71 8.89 -1.45 16.65
CA ASN A 71 9.36 -2.69 16.05
C ASN A 71 8.87 -2.77 14.61
N ILE A 72 9.77 -2.63 13.68
CA ILE A 72 9.48 -2.64 12.25
C ILE A 72 9.76 -4.03 11.68
N SER A 73 8.85 -4.51 10.84
CA SER A 73 9.05 -5.72 10.04
C SER A 73 8.80 -5.42 8.57
N LEU A 74 9.52 -6.10 7.72
CA LEU A 74 9.54 -5.87 6.27
C LEU A 74 9.12 -7.14 5.55
N MET A 75 8.22 -7.00 4.57
CA MET A 75 7.87 -8.08 3.64
C MET A 75 7.85 -7.55 2.21
N ASP A 76 8.57 -8.21 1.32
CA ASP A 76 8.58 -7.90 -0.11
C ASP A 76 8.96 -9.16 -0.89
N LEU A 77 8.48 -9.29 -2.11
CA LEU A 77 8.93 -10.36 -3.01
C LEU A 77 10.36 -10.07 -3.51
N ASN A 78 10.71 -8.80 -3.64
CA ASN A 78 11.99 -8.36 -4.18
C ASN A 78 13.04 -8.16 -3.06
N LYS A 79 14.05 -9.01 -3.05
CA LYS A 79 15.17 -8.94 -2.11
C LYS A 79 15.94 -7.61 -2.17
N ALA A 80 15.99 -6.93 -3.33
CA ALA A 80 16.66 -5.63 -3.44
C ALA A 80 15.87 -4.54 -2.71
N SER A 81 14.53 -4.57 -2.73
CA SER A 81 13.67 -3.69 -1.94
C SER A 81 13.91 -3.89 -0.45
N LEU A 82 13.89 -5.13 0.03
CA LEU A 82 14.17 -5.46 1.45
C LEU A 82 15.53 -4.91 1.89
N LYS A 83 16.59 -5.17 1.12
CA LYS A 83 17.93 -4.66 1.41
C LYS A 83 17.99 -3.14 1.45
N THR A 84 17.32 -2.46 0.51
CA THR A 84 17.32 -0.99 0.43
C THR A 84 16.54 -0.38 1.60
N ALA A 85 15.36 -0.91 1.90
CA ALA A 85 14.55 -0.45 3.02
C ALA A 85 15.26 -0.70 4.37
N SER A 86 15.79 -1.90 4.57
CA SER A 86 16.55 -2.27 5.77
C SER A 86 17.77 -1.36 6.01
N ALA A 87 18.51 -1.03 4.94
CA ALA A 87 19.63 -0.10 5.03
C ALA A 87 19.20 1.33 5.39
N ARG A 88 18.05 1.79 4.86
CA ARG A 88 17.51 3.13 5.15
C ARG A 88 16.99 3.26 6.57
N ILE A 89 16.30 2.24 7.08
CA ILE A 89 15.65 2.24 8.39
C ILE A 89 16.68 1.99 9.50
N GLY A 90 17.71 1.20 9.21
CA GLY A 90 18.71 0.68 10.16
C GLY A 90 18.34 -0.73 10.63
N LYS A 91 19.22 -1.69 10.38
CA LYS A 91 19.01 -3.12 10.67
C LYS A 91 18.62 -3.41 12.11
N ALA A 92 19.14 -2.65 13.07
CA ALA A 92 18.84 -2.83 14.50
C ALA A 92 17.36 -2.58 14.84
N ARG A 93 16.59 -1.89 13.97
CA ARG A 93 15.17 -1.63 14.13
C ARG A 93 14.28 -2.69 13.47
N ILE A 94 14.85 -3.60 12.68
CA ILE A 94 14.11 -4.59 11.92
C ILE A 94 13.97 -5.86 12.76
N ARG A 95 12.72 -6.24 13.03
CA ARG A 95 12.40 -7.46 13.77
C ARG A 95 12.33 -8.69 12.87
N TYR A 96 11.62 -8.54 11.73
CA TYR A 96 11.51 -9.58 10.70
C TYR A 96 11.79 -8.95 9.33
N GLU A 97 12.58 -9.65 8.51
CA GLU A 97 12.81 -9.31 7.10
C GLU A 97 12.46 -10.55 6.27
N VAL A 98 11.31 -10.51 5.59
CA VAL A 98 10.70 -11.69 4.99
C VAL A 98 10.57 -11.49 3.49
N GLN A 99 11.30 -12.31 2.70
CA GLN A 99 11.07 -12.40 1.27
C GLN A 99 9.89 -13.35 1.04
N HIS A 100 8.74 -12.82 0.62
CA HIS A 100 7.51 -13.59 0.53
C HIS A 100 6.56 -13.08 -0.56
N ASN A 101 5.84 -14.01 -1.18
CA ASN A 101 4.77 -13.70 -2.11
C ASN A 101 3.46 -13.48 -1.34
N VAL A 102 2.88 -12.29 -1.43
CA VAL A 102 1.67 -11.92 -0.69
C VAL A 102 0.43 -12.77 -1.02
N PHE A 103 0.44 -13.47 -2.16
CA PHE A 103 -0.63 -14.40 -2.53
C PHE A 103 -0.53 -15.74 -1.79
N GLU A 104 0.61 -16.07 -1.21
CA GLU A 104 0.83 -17.29 -0.43
C GLU A 104 0.47 -17.07 1.05
N SER A 105 0.13 -18.15 1.74
CA SER A 105 -0.13 -18.10 3.19
C SER A 105 1.12 -17.66 3.93
N TYR A 106 0.97 -16.76 4.89
CA TYR A 106 2.10 -16.26 5.67
C TYR A 106 2.64 -17.33 6.62
N PRO A 107 3.95 -17.32 6.89
CA PRO A 107 4.57 -18.18 7.89
C PRO A 107 3.89 -18.07 9.27
N GLU A 108 3.71 -19.19 9.95
CA GLU A 108 2.97 -19.24 11.23
C GLU A 108 3.59 -18.34 12.30
N GLU A 109 4.90 -18.15 12.28
CA GLU A 109 5.60 -17.24 13.20
C GLU A 109 5.20 -15.78 13.07
N LEU A 110 4.53 -15.41 11.96
CA LEU A 110 4.01 -14.05 11.75
C LEU A 110 2.55 -13.88 12.18
N HIS A 111 1.84 -14.98 12.48
CA HIS A 111 0.42 -14.93 12.79
C HIS A 111 0.15 -14.18 14.11
N GLY A 112 -0.78 -13.24 14.08
CA GLY A 112 -1.20 -12.47 15.25
C GLY A 112 -0.10 -11.59 15.88
N LYS A 113 0.92 -11.17 15.11
CA LYS A 113 2.08 -10.44 15.64
C LYS A 113 2.01 -8.93 15.46
N PHE A 114 1.20 -8.44 14.53
CA PHE A 114 1.28 -7.04 14.13
C PHE A 114 0.05 -6.25 14.56
N ASP A 115 0.30 -5.11 15.22
CA ASP A 115 -0.73 -4.15 15.62
C ASP A 115 -1.17 -3.27 14.44
N SER A 116 -0.29 -3.09 13.47
CA SER A 116 -0.61 -2.45 12.19
C SER A 116 0.17 -3.10 11.04
N ILE A 117 -0.49 -3.17 9.89
CA ILE A 117 0.12 -3.60 8.62
C ILE A 117 -0.16 -2.53 7.58
N SER A 118 0.86 -2.12 6.81
CA SER A 118 0.72 -1.19 5.70
C SER A 118 0.92 -1.85 4.35
N MET A 119 0.16 -1.38 3.35
CA MET A 119 0.34 -1.69 1.93
C MET A 119 0.23 -0.39 1.12
N TYR A 120 1.36 0.29 0.94
CA TYR A 120 1.42 1.52 0.16
C TYR A 120 1.88 1.25 -1.27
N TYR A 121 1.02 1.58 -2.23
CA TYR A 121 1.30 1.39 -3.66
C TYR A 121 1.60 -0.05 -4.07
N LEU A 122 1.03 -1.02 -3.35
CA LEU A 122 1.16 -2.44 -3.67
C LEU A 122 0.00 -2.98 -4.51
N LEU A 123 -1.26 -2.73 -4.09
CA LEU A 123 -2.43 -3.38 -4.69
C LEU A 123 -2.55 -3.17 -6.20
N HIS A 124 -2.29 -1.96 -6.71
CA HIS A 124 -2.35 -1.67 -8.13
C HIS A 124 -1.23 -2.35 -8.95
N CYS A 125 -0.19 -2.84 -8.30
CA CYS A 125 0.88 -3.62 -8.93
C CYS A 125 0.61 -5.12 -8.91
N LEU A 126 -0.32 -5.59 -8.08
CA LEU A 126 -0.65 -7.02 -7.99
C LEU A 126 -1.48 -7.47 -9.19
N PRO A 127 -1.18 -8.65 -9.78
CA PRO A 127 -1.93 -9.18 -10.90
C PRO A 127 -3.36 -9.55 -10.51
N GLY A 128 -4.24 -9.58 -11.51
CA GLY A 128 -5.64 -9.94 -11.36
C GLY A 128 -6.57 -8.76 -11.06
N ALA A 129 -7.87 -9.04 -11.06
CA ALA A 129 -8.90 -8.10 -10.69
C ALA A 129 -8.95 -7.91 -9.16
N MET A 130 -9.71 -6.92 -8.68
CA MET A 130 -9.82 -6.65 -7.23
C MET A 130 -10.33 -7.87 -6.44
N VAL A 131 -11.19 -8.69 -7.04
CA VAL A 131 -11.69 -9.95 -6.43
C VAL A 131 -10.55 -10.95 -6.18
N ASP A 132 -9.61 -11.07 -7.12
CA ASP A 132 -8.47 -12.00 -7.00
C ASP A 132 -7.48 -11.53 -5.92
N LYS A 133 -7.32 -10.21 -5.78
CA LYS A 133 -6.51 -9.58 -4.73
C LYS A 133 -7.06 -9.79 -3.31
N GLY A 134 -8.31 -10.26 -3.19
CA GLY A 134 -8.94 -10.58 -1.89
C GLY A 134 -8.19 -11.63 -1.08
N VAL A 135 -7.50 -12.58 -1.72
CA VAL A 135 -6.66 -13.58 -1.04
C VAL A 135 -5.53 -12.92 -0.25
N VAL A 136 -4.96 -11.83 -0.75
CA VAL A 136 -3.90 -11.06 -0.07
C VAL A 136 -4.42 -10.53 1.27
N ILE A 137 -5.63 -9.99 1.29
CA ILE A 137 -6.25 -9.47 2.51
C ILE A 137 -6.52 -10.58 3.54
N LYS A 138 -6.93 -11.77 3.06
CA LYS A 138 -7.09 -12.93 3.93
C LYS A 138 -5.76 -13.32 4.60
N ASN A 139 -4.66 -13.34 3.84
CA ASN A 139 -3.33 -13.66 4.35
C ASN A 139 -2.84 -12.60 5.35
N VAL A 140 -2.99 -11.32 5.01
CA VAL A 140 -2.67 -10.19 5.91
C VAL A 140 -3.43 -10.28 7.23
N LYS A 141 -4.73 -10.64 7.18
CA LYS A 141 -5.55 -10.77 8.39
C LYS A 141 -5.01 -11.80 9.37
N ALA A 142 -4.42 -12.89 8.90
CA ALA A 142 -3.80 -13.90 9.77
C ALA A 142 -2.62 -13.33 10.57
N ALA A 143 -1.91 -12.36 10.04
CA ALA A 143 -0.76 -11.73 10.68
C ALA A 143 -1.12 -10.61 11.68
N LEU A 144 -2.33 -10.04 11.58
CA LEU A 144 -2.82 -9.00 12.49
C LEU A 144 -3.15 -9.57 13.88
N THR A 145 -2.85 -8.78 14.90
CA THR A 145 -3.42 -8.98 16.25
C THR A 145 -4.94 -8.79 16.22
N LYS A 146 -5.64 -9.19 17.29
CA LYS A 146 -7.11 -9.08 17.40
C LYS A 146 -7.62 -7.66 17.11
N ASP A 147 -6.90 -6.64 17.60
CA ASP A 147 -7.23 -5.23 17.43
C ASP A 147 -6.34 -4.54 16.39
N GLY A 148 -5.62 -5.32 15.60
CA GLY A 148 -4.72 -4.85 14.57
C GLY A 148 -5.47 -4.19 13.41
N ILE A 149 -4.78 -3.29 12.70
CA ILE A 149 -5.32 -2.60 11.52
C ILE A 149 -4.47 -2.87 10.29
N LEU A 150 -5.14 -3.00 9.15
CA LEU A 150 -4.54 -2.92 7.82
C LEU A 150 -4.89 -1.57 7.20
N TYR A 151 -3.89 -0.87 6.67
CA TYR A 151 -4.09 0.41 6.00
C TYR A 151 -3.14 0.58 4.81
N GLY A 152 -3.45 1.52 3.93
CA GLY A 152 -2.62 1.75 2.76
C GLY A 152 -3.17 2.75 1.78
N ALA A 153 -2.54 2.81 0.61
CA ALA A 153 -2.95 3.63 -0.51
C ALA A 153 -2.74 2.89 -1.83
N THR A 154 -3.67 3.05 -2.76
CA THR A 154 -3.58 2.44 -4.08
C THR A 154 -4.08 3.39 -5.16
N ILE A 155 -3.63 3.19 -6.39
CA ILE A 155 -4.07 3.93 -7.57
C ILE A 155 -5.22 3.15 -8.20
N LEU A 156 -6.35 3.83 -8.41
CA LEU A 156 -7.53 3.27 -9.05
C LEU A 156 -7.48 3.49 -10.56
N GLY A 157 -7.98 2.52 -11.32
CA GLY A 157 -8.10 2.59 -12.77
C GLY A 157 -9.50 2.96 -13.24
N ASP A 158 -10.51 2.61 -12.47
CA ASP A 158 -11.93 2.76 -12.82
C ASP A 158 -12.69 3.60 -11.78
N GLY A 159 -13.78 4.26 -12.24
CA GLY A 159 -14.63 5.08 -11.37
C GLY A 159 -14.00 6.39 -10.89
N VAL A 160 -12.86 6.82 -11.47
CA VAL A 160 -12.10 8.01 -11.07
C VAL A 160 -11.70 8.85 -12.28
N MET A 161 -11.46 10.14 -12.06
CA MET A 161 -11.01 11.05 -13.13
C MET A 161 -9.48 11.07 -13.22
N HIS A 162 -8.96 10.70 -14.37
CA HIS A 162 -7.55 10.81 -14.70
C HIS A 162 -7.28 12.06 -15.55
N ASN A 163 -6.31 12.88 -15.17
CA ASN A 163 -5.81 13.94 -16.05
C ASN A 163 -4.99 13.34 -17.21
N SER A 164 -4.58 14.14 -18.18
CA SER A 164 -3.81 13.67 -19.35
C SER A 164 -2.49 13.00 -18.95
N PHE A 165 -1.85 13.45 -17.88
CA PHE A 165 -0.60 12.88 -17.40
C PHE A 165 -0.83 11.54 -16.70
N SER A 166 -1.80 11.43 -15.79
CA SER A 166 -2.15 10.16 -15.14
C SER A 166 -2.65 9.13 -16.16
N SER A 167 -3.49 9.52 -17.12
CA SER A 167 -3.96 8.63 -18.20
C SER A 167 -2.82 8.07 -19.03
N LYS A 168 -1.81 8.89 -19.34
CA LYS A 168 -0.60 8.44 -20.05
C LYS A 168 0.21 7.46 -19.21
N LEU A 169 0.43 7.75 -17.92
CA LEU A 169 1.14 6.84 -17.02
C LEU A 169 0.40 5.52 -16.81
N MET A 170 -0.92 5.56 -16.59
CA MET A 170 -1.76 4.37 -16.48
C MET A 170 -1.60 3.45 -17.68
N ARG A 171 -1.70 4.00 -18.89
CA ARG A 171 -1.53 3.22 -20.12
C ARG A 171 -0.13 2.61 -20.22
N ILE A 172 0.92 3.39 -19.95
CA ILE A 172 2.32 2.92 -20.05
C ILE A 172 2.59 1.84 -19.01
N TYR A 173 2.18 2.05 -17.75
CA TYR A 173 2.49 1.12 -16.66
C TYR A 173 1.70 -0.18 -16.77
N ASN A 174 0.43 -0.14 -17.19
CA ASN A 174 -0.34 -1.35 -17.47
C ASN A 174 0.20 -2.10 -18.69
N HIS A 175 0.58 -1.41 -19.78
CA HIS A 175 1.20 -2.04 -20.95
C HIS A 175 2.53 -2.72 -20.61
N LYS A 176 3.32 -2.17 -19.69
CA LYS A 176 4.59 -2.75 -19.21
C LYS A 176 4.41 -3.81 -18.12
N GLY A 177 3.20 -4.12 -17.70
CA GLY A 177 2.95 -5.06 -16.60
C GLY A 177 3.43 -4.56 -15.23
N ILE A 178 3.72 -3.25 -15.08
CA ILE A 178 4.07 -2.64 -13.79
C ILE A 178 2.80 -2.48 -12.95
N PHE A 179 1.69 -2.07 -13.59
CA PHE A 179 0.37 -1.99 -12.98
C PHE A 179 -0.54 -3.09 -13.55
N SER A 180 -1.51 -3.50 -12.74
CA SER A 180 -2.62 -4.38 -13.11
C SER A 180 -3.89 -3.87 -12.42
N ASN A 181 -4.31 -2.64 -12.75
CA ASN A 181 -5.33 -1.92 -12.01
C ASN A 181 -6.38 -1.21 -12.87
N MET A 182 -6.46 -1.53 -14.16
CA MET A 182 -7.42 -0.87 -15.06
C MET A 182 -8.88 -1.01 -14.62
N SER A 183 -9.22 -2.12 -13.96
CA SER A 183 -10.54 -2.41 -13.39
C SER A 183 -10.62 -2.17 -11.88
N ASP A 184 -9.55 -1.69 -11.24
CA ASP A 184 -9.56 -1.43 -9.80
C ASP A 184 -10.38 -0.17 -9.53
N SER A 185 -11.45 -0.31 -8.74
CA SER A 185 -12.38 0.76 -8.40
C SER A 185 -12.55 0.90 -6.88
N GLU A 186 -13.06 2.06 -6.45
CA GLU A 186 -13.41 2.28 -5.04
C GLU A 186 -14.53 1.33 -4.59
N GLU A 187 -15.49 1.03 -5.47
CA GLU A 187 -16.55 0.08 -5.21
C GLU A 187 -15.99 -1.34 -5.02
N GLY A 188 -15.05 -1.76 -5.86
CA GLY A 188 -14.35 -3.03 -5.71
C GLY A 188 -13.59 -3.14 -4.39
N LEU A 189 -12.96 -2.06 -3.94
CA LEU A 189 -12.34 -2.00 -2.62
C LEU A 189 -13.38 -2.11 -1.48
N LYS A 190 -14.51 -1.39 -1.58
CA LYS A 190 -15.54 -1.33 -0.54
C LYS A 190 -16.43 -2.57 -0.47
N ASN A 191 -16.79 -3.15 -1.60
CA ASN A 191 -17.80 -4.21 -1.71
C ASN A 191 -17.21 -5.58 -2.08
N GLY A 192 -15.93 -5.65 -2.42
CA GLY A 192 -15.23 -6.88 -2.75
C GLY A 192 -14.96 -7.78 -1.53
N PRO A 193 -14.25 -8.90 -1.73
CA PRO A 193 -13.84 -9.82 -0.65
C PRO A 193 -13.07 -9.11 0.47
N PHE A 194 -12.47 -7.96 0.19
CA PHE A 194 -11.89 -7.05 1.17
C PHE A 194 -12.87 -6.73 2.30
N PHE A 195 -14.09 -6.32 1.96
CA PHE A 195 -15.08 -5.87 2.94
C PHE A 195 -15.84 -7.00 3.61
N ALA A 196 -16.08 -8.10 2.90
CA ALA A 196 -16.73 -9.27 3.47
C ALA A 196 -15.90 -9.95 4.57
N LEU A 197 -14.57 -9.88 4.47
CA LEU A 197 -13.66 -10.39 5.50
C LEU A 197 -13.60 -9.48 6.74
N ILE A 198 -13.89 -8.20 6.59
CA ILE A 198 -13.87 -7.18 7.66
C ILE A 198 -15.17 -7.22 8.48
N ARG A 199 -16.34 -7.34 7.82
CA ARG A 199 -17.66 -7.31 8.46
C ARG A 199 -17.96 -8.50 9.39
N ARG A 200 -17.17 -9.56 9.38
CA ARG A 200 -17.40 -10.74 10.22
C ARG A 200 -16.94 -10.59 11.68
N HIS A 201 -16.41 -9.43 12.07
CA HIS A 201 -16.09 -9.15 13.47
C HIS A 201 -17.24 -8.31 14.09
N PRO A 202 -17.93 -8.78 15.13
CA PRO A 202 -19.14 -8.16 15.69
C PRO A 202 -18.91 -6.82 16.39
N THR A 203 -17.69 -6.32 16.48
CA THR A 203 -17.34 -5.06 17.16
C THR A 203 -16.84 -3.95 16.21
N ASN A 204 -16.81 -4.17 14.90
CA ASN A 204 -16.28 -3.19 13.97
C ASN A 204 -17.34 -2.72 12.96
N THR A 205 -17.95 -1.58 13.25
CA THR A 205 -18.47 -0.68 12.23
C THR A 205 -17.25 -0.19 11.44
N GLY A 206 -16.92 -0.86 10.32
CA GLY A 206 -15.88 -0.45 9.40
C GLY A 206 -16.26 0.90 8.77
N ALA A 207 -15.95 1.97 9.48
CA ALA A 207 -15.92 3.28 8.89
C ALA A 207 -14.70 3.33 7.97
N PHE A 208 -14.92 3.44 6.67
CA PHE A 208 -14.00 4.13 5.79
C PHE A 208 -13.92 5.53 6.40
N ASP A 209 -12.89 5.79 7.21
CA ASP A 209 -12.78 7.07 7.90
C ASP A 209 -12.58 8.19 6.86
N SER A 210 -13.68 8.88 6.59
CA SER A 210 -13.75 10.19 5.96
C SER A 210 -13.02 11.28 6.79
N PHE A 211 -12.15 10.90 7.70
CA PHE A 211 -11.47 11.79 8.65
C PHE A 211 -10.57 12.84 7.99
N PHE A 212 -10.25 12.66 6.69
CA PHE A 212 -9.44 13.62 5.93
C PHE A 212 -10.25 14.64 5.12
N GLU A 213 -11.57 14.51 4.98
CA GLU A 213 -12.40 15.42 4.20
C GLU A 213 -12.28 16.91 4.60
N PRO A 214 -12.27 17.28 5.90
CA PRO A 214 -12.27 18.69 6.26
C PRO A 214 -10.95 19.41 5.93
N ARG A 215 -9.82 18.71 5.89
CA ARG A 215 -8.52 19.34 5.60
C ARG A 215 -8.24 19.45 4.09
N LEU A 216 -8.74 18.53 3.30
CA LEU A 216 -8.53 18.50 1.85
C LEU A 216 -9.40 19.53 1.12
N ASN A 217 -10.60 19.84 1.62
CA ASN A 217 -11.47 20.88 1.07
C ASN A 217 -10.86 22.31 1.18
N ARG A 218 -9.93 22.52 2.11
CA ARG A 218 -9.22 23.82 2.25
C ARG A 218 -8.13 24.05 1.21
N ILE A 219 -7.69 23.01 0.50
CA ILE A 219 -6.56 23.08 -0.43
C ILE A 219 -7.02 23.07 -1.90
N GLY A 220 -8.33 23.12 -2.19
CA GLY A 220 -8.85 23.11 -3.56
C GLY A 220 -8.62 21.79 -4.33
N ILE A 221 -8.47 20.68 -3.62
CA ILE A 221 -8.26 19.35 -4.20
C ILE A 221 -9.61 18.74 -4.54
N MET A 222 -9.68 18.01 -5.68
CA MET A 222 -10.86 17.29 -6.17
C MET A 222 -11.62 16.53 -5.06
N PRO A 223 -12.96 16.44 -5.14
CA PRO A 223 -13.78 15.61 -4.26
C PRO A 223 -13.23 14.18 -4.15
N PRO A 224 -13.34 13.50 -3.00
CA PRO A 224 -12.86 12.13 -2.81
C PRO A 224 -13.29 11.16 -3.89
N SER A 225 -14.55 11.23 -4.33
CA SER A 225 -15.16 10.40 -5.37
C SER A 225 -14.56 10.56 -6.77
N LEU A 226 -13.72 11.57 -6.99
CA LEU A 226 -13.13 11.85 -8.31
C LEU A 226 -11.61 11.68 -8.33
N ARG A 227 -11.00 11.27 -7.24
CA ARG A 227 -9.52 11.14 -7.16
C ARG A 227 -9.03 9.84 -7.79
N PRO A 228 -7.90 9.86 -8.53
CA PRO A 228 -7.34 8.68 -9.16
C PRO A 228 -6.68 7.72 -8.17
N PHE A 229 -6.82 7.93 -6.87
CA PHE A 229 -6.28 7.03 -5.88
C PHE A 229 -7.18 6.94 -4.64
N SER A 230 -7.12 5.80 -3.93
CA SER A 230 -7.86 5.57 -2.70
C SER A 230 -6.92 5.22 -1.55
N HIS A 231 -7.24 5.76 -0.38
CA HIS A 231 -6.71 5.26 0.90
C HIS A 231 -7.68 4.24 1.46
N PHE A 232 -7.15 3.28 2.19
CA PHE A 232 -7.96 2.33 2.93
C PHE A 232 -7.40 2.11 4.33
N CYS A 233 -8.29 1.97 5.30
CA CYS A 233 -7.96 1.50 6.63
C CYS A 233 -9.00 0.45 7.02
N ILE A 234 -8.52 -0.68 7.51
CA ILE A 234 -9.33 -1.84 7.87
C ILE A 234 -8.98 -2.20 9.31
N ARG A 235 -9.99 -2.21 10.17
CA ARG A 235 -9.89 -2.61 11.58
C ARG A 235 -10.52 -3.95 11.82
#